data_5e542d27cd2413d29f6d9d8566a038a8
#
_entry.id   5e542d27cd2413d29f6d9d8566a038a8
#
_cell.length_a   1.000
_cell.length_b   1.000
_cell.length_c   1.000
_cell.angle_alpha   90.00
_cell.angle_beta   90.00
_cell.angle_gamma   90.00
#
_symmetry.space_group_name_H-M   'P 1'
#
loop_
_entity.id
_entity.type
_entity.pdbx_description
1 polymer ?
#
loop_
_entity_poly.entity_id
_entity_poly.type
_entity_poly.pdbx_seq_one_letter_code
_entity_poly.pdbx_strand_id
1 'polypeptide(L)'
;MKIISTGSAEEKQKIPSDFFKGKDEEVTKNFIQIPETTINSGKKSRSTDTCGSVTLKSSDYPEISEITILPGINRNGCRENFSSITIRPGDTISVVGPTGSGKSALINDIEIFARKDTVTGRTILINGEDPPDEYIRDPAKKPVALITQNTKCLADLIVRDFLQMHLISRKISGESIIEDTISLANEFTGEKIIPDVKMTSLSGGQTRSLMVADAITISNAPIVLLDEVENAGIFKEKVIEALKQHQKALIFVTHDPLVSLLSDRRIVMKNGAVDKILTPGTEESDALREIIRMDGLLCRMREKIRAGELITSVVAI
;
A
#
# COMPACT_ATOMS: atom_id res chain seq x y z
N MET A 1 3.76 13.38 -47.55
CA MET A 1 3.76 12.04 -46.97
C MET A 1 3.05 12.13 -45.62
N LYS A 2 1.88 11.51 -45.48
CA LYS A 2 0.92 11.74 -44.39
C LYS A 2 1.39 11.15 -43.09
N ILE A 3 1.40 11.95 -42.02
CA ILE A 3 1.51 11.48 -40.65
C ILE A 3 0.08 11.28 -40.12
N ILE A 4 -0.27 10.06 -39.80
CA ILE A 4 -1.55 9.71 -39.18
C ILE A 4 -1.29 9.65 -37.67
N SER A 5 -1.88 10.58 -36.94
CA SER A 5 -2.00 10.52 -35.47
C SER A 5 -3.20 9.67 -35.12
N THR A 6 -2.99 8.51 -34.54
CA THR A 6 -4.06 7.78 -33.86
C THR A 6 -3.76 7.77 -32.37
N GLY A 7 -4.42 8.64 -31.63
CA GLY A 7 -4.55 8.53 -30.20
C GLY A 7 -5.55 7.42 -29.89
N SER A 8 -5.10 6.32 -29.35
CA SER A 8 -5.96 5.33 -28.72
C SER A 8 -5.90 5.53 -27.20
N ALA A 9 -7.05 5.76 -26.59
CA ALA A 9 -7.21 5.73 -25.16
C ALA A 9 -6.83 4.31 -24.68
N GLU A 10 -5.79 4.20 -23.85
CA GLU A 10 -5.43 2.95 -23.18
C GLU A 10 -6.56 2.58 -22.21
N GLU A 11 -7.32 1.56 -22.58
CA GLU A 11 -8.25 0.88 -21.70
C GLU A 11 -7.47 0.23 -20.56
N LYS A 12 -7.64 0.72 -19.34
CA LYS A 12 -7.08 0.11 -18.12
C LYS A 12 -7.67 -1.29 -17.97
N GLN A 13 -6.92 -2.34 -18.33
CA GLN A 13 -7.28 -3.70 -17.99
C GLN A 13 -7.10 -3.88 -16.47
N LYS A 14 -8.20 -3.73 -15.73
CA LYS A 14 -8.28 -4.13 -14.32
C LYS A 14 -8.20 -5.65 -14.26
N ILE A 15 -7.43 -6.19 -13.31
CA ILE A 15 -7.51 -7.61 -12.97
C ILE A 15 -8.98 -7.90 -12.67
N PRO A 16 -9.63 -8.86 -13.36
CA PRO A 16 -11.05 -9.12 -13.17
C PRO A 16 -11.33 -9.51 -11.70
N SER A 17 -12.41 -9.02 -11.14
CA SER A 17 -12.87 -9.42 -9.79
C SER A 17 -13.08 -10.92 -9.64
N ASP A 18 -13.23 -11.63 -10.76
CA ASP A 18 -13.40 -13.08 -10.83
C ASP A 18 -12.10 -13.88 -10.73
N PHE A 19 -10.94 -13.18 -10.73
CA PHE A 19 -9.63 -13.82 -10.62
C PHE A 19 -9.45 -14.59 -9.29
N PHE A 20 -10.20 -14.19 -8.27
CA PHE A 20 -10.18 -14.81 -6.94
C PHE A 20 -11.28 -15.87 -6.72
N LYS A 21 -12.17 -16.10 -7.68
CA LYS A 21 -13.31 -17.01 -7.55
C LYS A 21 -13.00 -18.50 -7.76
N GLY A 22 -11.76 -18.89 -7.89
CA GLY A 22 -11.35 -20.28 -8.18
C GLY A 22 -10.63 -21.02 -7.05
N LYS A 23 -10.78 -20.58 -5.81
CA LYS A 23 -10.19 -21.30 -4.66
C LYS A 23 -11.20 -22.30 -4.11
N ASP A 24 -10.71 -23.52 -3.82
CA ASP A 24 -11.50 -24.62 -3.26
C ASP A 24 -12.44 -24.18 -2.14
N GLU A 25 -13.67 -24.68 -2.14
CA GLU A 25 -14.76 -24.29 -1.24
C GLU A 25 -14.45 -24.40 0.27
N GLU A 26 -13.42 -25.14 0.65
CA GLU A 26 -12.99 -25.27 2.04
C GLU A 26 -12.22 -24.06 2.59
N VAL A 27 -11.54 -23.29 1.72
CA VAL A 27 -10.82 -22.08 2.13
C VAL A 27 -11.75 -20.88 2.21
N THR A 28 -12.88 -20.92 1.50
CA THR A 28 -13.86 -19.83 1.38
C THR A 28 -14.82 -19.73 2.58
N LYS A 29 -14.92 -20.75 3.43
CA LYS A 29 -15.89 -20.76 4.56
C LYS A 29 -15.52 -19.84 5.73
N ASN A 30 -14.32 -19.27 5.74
CA ASN A 30 -13.88 -18.31 6.77
C ASN A 30 -13.83 -16.86 6.29
N PHE A 31 -14.37 -16.55 5.11
CA PHE A 31 -14.54 -15.17 4.69
C PHE A 31 -15.82 -14.61 5.33
N ILE A 32 -15.64 -13.66 6.23
CA ILE A 32 -16.74 -12.88 6.82
C ILE A 32 -17.43 -12.14 5.69
N GLN A 33 -18.75 -12.40 5.51
CA GLN A 33 -19.60 -11.61 4.64
C GLN A 33 -19.64 -10.16 5.13
N ILE A 34 -19.03 -9.27 4.38
CA ILE A 34 -19.20 -7.82 4.56
C ILE A 34 -20.51 -7.45 3.85
N PRO A 35 -21.50 -6.80 4.51
CA PRO A 35 -22.75 -6.44 3.88
C PRO A 35 -22.53 -5.45 2.74
N GLU A 36 -23.07 -5.77 1.56
CA GLU A 36 -23.15 -4.86 0.42
C GLU A 36 -23.98 -3.62 0.80
N THR A 37 -23.37 -2.46 0.87
CA THR A 37 -24.09 -1.19 0.97
C THR A 37 -24.63 -0.80 -0.39
N THR A 38 -25.91 -1.13 -0.60
CA THR A 38 -26.68 -0.71 -1.75
C THR A 38 -26.86 0.81 -1.76
N ILE A 39 -26.37 1.46 -2.81
CA ILE A 39 -26.66 2.87 -3.08
C ILE A 39 -28.12 2.95 -3.53
N ASN A 40 -29.01 3.41 -2.68
CA ASN A 40 -30.40 3.70 -3.01
C ASN A 40 -30.70 5.19 -2.91
N SER A 41 -31.08 5.75 -4.06
CA SER A 41 -31.61 7.10 -4.19
C SER A 41 -33.03 7.21 -3.62
N GLY A 42 -33.21 8.09 -2.65
CA GLY A 42 -34.40 8.86 -2.36
C GLY A 42 -35.72 8.16 -2.07
N LYS A 43 -36.15 8.20 -0.81
CA LYS A 43 -37.46 8.74 -0.36
C LYS A 43 -37.53 8.70 1.17
N LYS A 44 -38.06 9.81 1.74
CA LYS A 44 -38.32 10.04 3.18
C LYS A 44 -39.35 9.06 3.75
N SER A 45 -39.05 8.40 4.90
CA SER A 45 -40.03 8.16 5.96
C SER A 45 -39.32 7.75 7.26
N ARG A 46 -39.97 8.03 8.40
CA ARG A 46 -39.51 8.16 9.78
C ARG A 46 -38.99 6.90 10.45
N SER A 47 -38.01 7.16 11.33
CA SER A 47 -37.74 6.56 12.65
C SER A 47 -37.48 5.06 12.77
N THR A 48 -36.22 4.69 13.06
CA THR A 48 -35.81 3.84 14.20
C THR A 48 -34.26 3.80 14.22
N ASP A 49 -33.70 3.74 15.39
CA ASP A 49 -32.29 3.82 15.70
C ASP A 49 -31.41 2.94 14.80
N THR A 50 -30.49 3.56 14.06
CA THR A 50 -29.48 2.90 13.27
C THR A 50 -28.10 3.39 13.69
N CYS A 51 -27.25 2.43 13.97
CA CYS A 51 -25.80 2.52 14.10
C CYS A 51 -25.25 3.64 13.20
N GLY A 52 -24.65 4.66 13.84
CA GLY A 52 -24.17 5.85 13.14
C GLY A 52 -23.06 5.51 12.15
N SER A 53 -23.34 5.68 10.87
CA SER A 53 -22.31 5.79 9.86
C SER A 53 -21.44 7.00 10.19
N VAL A 54 -20.20 6.77 10.63
CA VAL A 54 -19.20 7.82 10.82
C VAL A 54 -18.87 8.37 9.44
N THR A 55 -19.51 9.47 9.08
CA THR A 55 -19.10 10.26 7.92
C THR A 55 -17.81 10.96 8.33
N LEU A 56 -16.67 10.41 7.94
CA LEU A 56 -15.38 11.10 8.01
C LEU A 56 -15.58 12.42 7.28
N LYS A 57 -15.48 13.54 8.00
CA LYS A 57 -15.42 14.86 7.37
C LYS A 57 -14.28 14.79 6.37
N SER A 58 -14.53 15.22 5.13
CA SER A 58 -13.51 15.35 4.10
C SER A 58 -12.28 15.96 4.73
N SER A 59 -11.15 15.24 4.66
CA SER A 59 -9.87 15.73 5.13
C SER A 59 -9.63 17.14 4.56
N ASP A 60 -9.03 18.04 5.34
CA ASP A 60 -8.57 19.36 4.89
C ASP A 60 -7.45 19.27 3.83
N TYR A 61 -7.25 18.07 3.25
CA TYR A 61 -6.35 17.85 2.13
C TYR A 61 -7.05 18.24 0.82
N PRO A 62 -6.43 19.07 -0.02
CA PRO A 62 -6.87 19.20 -1.39
C PRO A 62 -6.86 17.81 -2.04
N GLU A 63 -7.85 17.54 -2.84
CA GLU A 63 -8.00 16.28 -3.56
C GLU A 63 -6.77 16.05 -4.44
N ILE A 64 -5.96 15.06 -4.09
CA ILE A 64 -4.80 14.66 -4.88
C ILE A 64 -5.30 13.74 -5.98
N SER A 65 -5.36 14.26 -7.21
CA SER A 65 -5.73 13.49 -8.38
C SER A 65 -4.56 12.71 -8.96
N GLU A 66 -3.33 13.24 -8.83
CA GLU A 66 -2.12 12.56 -9.31
C GLU A 66 -0.85 13.11 -8.66
N ILE A 67 0.17 12.24 -8.64
CA ILE A 67 1.56 12.63 -8.41
C ILE A 67 2.35 12.36 -9.68
N THR A 68 3.20 13.29 -10.06
CA THR A 68 4.07 13.14 -11.24
C THR A 68 5.53 13.21 -10.84
N ILE A 69 6.29 12.18 -11.20
CA ILE A 69 7.74 12.11 -11.05
C ILE A 69 8.37 12.56 -12.35
N LEU A 70 9.15 13.64 -12.31
CA LEU A 70 9.96 14.11 -13.43
C LEU A 70 11.39 13.55 -13.33
N PRO A 71 12.05 13.29 -14.49
CA PRO A 71 13.35 12.64 -14.53
C PRO A 71 14.45 13.50 -13.90
N GLY A 72 15.31 12.83 -13.18
CA GLY A 72 16.55 13.38 -12.63
C GLY A 72 17.79 12.88 -13.37
N ILE A 73 18.84 12.53 -12.60
CA ILE A 73 20.11 12.04 -13.10
C ILE A 73 20.49 10.71 -12.44
N ASN A 74 21.19 9.86 -13.17
CA ASN A 74 21.78 8.65 -12.66
C ASN A 74 23.10 8.93 -11.90
N ARG A 75 23.72 7.87 -11.34
CA ARG A 75 25.00 8.00 -10.62
C ARG A 75 26.17 8.54 -11.46
N ASN A 76 26.08 8.45 -12.79
CA ASN A 76 27.09 8.96 -13.71
C ASN A 76 26.78 10.38 -14.18
N GLY A 77 25.75 11.04 -13.63
CA GLY A 77 25.33 12.39 -14.02
C GLY A 77 24.53 12.45 -15.32
N CYS A 78 24.20 11.30 -15.93
CA CYS A 78 23.37 11.26 -17.15
C CYS A 78 21.89 11.38 -16.78
N ARG A 79 21.12 12.12 -17.59
CA ARG A 79 19.67 12.27 -17.42
C ARG A 79 18.97 10.92 -17.58
N GLU A 80 17.93 10.68 -16.75
CA GLU A 80 17.08 9.52 -16.88
C GLU A 80 16.29 9.56 -18.18
N ASN A 81 16.05 8.36 -18.76
CA ASN A 81 15.43 8.22 -20.08
C ASN A 81 13.93 7.91 -19.96
N PHE A 82 13.18 8.79 -19.32
CA PHE A 82 11.71 8.78 -19.34
C PHE A 82 11.19 10.23 -19.35
N SER A 83 9.95 10.44 -19.77
CA SER A 83 9.34 11.78 -19.77
C SER A 83 8.77 12.15 -18.40
N SER A 84 7.89 11.29 -17.88
CA SER A 84 7.27 11.42 -16.56
C SER A 84 6.69 10.07 -16.12
N ILE A 85 6.53 9.91 -14.81
CA ILE A 85 5.79 8.78 -14.22
C ILE A 85 4.66 9.37 -13.42
N THR A 86 3.42 9.13 -13.85
CA THR A 86 2.22 9.61 -13.15
C THR A 86 1.64 8.48 -12.31
N ILE A 87 1.27 8.80 -11.07
CA ILE A 87 0.71 7.90 -10.07
C ILE A 87 -0.64 8.48 -9.64
N ARG A 88 -1.70 7.68 -9.69
CA ARG A 88 -3.05 8.09 -9.34
C ARG A 88 -3.58 7.30 -8.16
N PRO A 89 -4.56 7.83 -7.40
CA PRO A 89 -5.26 7.05 -6.39
C PRO A 89 -5.74 5.70 -6.93
N GLY A 90 -5.49 4.64 -6.17
CA GLY A 90 -5.78 3.26 -6.55
C GLY A 90 -4.70 2.57 -7.41
N ASP A 91 -3.69 3.29 -7.90
CA ASP A 91 -2.56 2.65 -8.60
C ASP A 91 -1.70 1.86 -7.60
N THR A 92 -1.28 0.68 -8.02
CA THR A 92 -0.29 -0.12 -7.29
C THR A 92 0.98 -0.25 -8.13
N ILE A 93 2.10 0.22 -7.58
CA ILE A 93 3.38 0.27 -8.28
C ILE A 93 4.44 -0.48 -7.48
N SER A 94 5.15 -1.38 -8.11
CA SER A 94 6.34 -2.00 -7.54
C SER A 94 7.62 -1.35 -8.07
N VAL A 95 8.56 -1.10 -7.18
CA VAL A 95 9.91 -0.61 -7.49
C VAL A 95 10.87 -1.75 -7.24
N VAL A 96 11.48 -2.26 -8.31
CA VAL A 96 12.36 -3.43 -8.28
C VAL A 96 13.74 -3.08 -8.81
N GLY A 97 14.72 -3.92 -8.49
CA GLY A 97 16.10 -3.77 -8.97
C GLY A 97 17.09 -4.27 -7.94
N PRO A 98 18.36 -4.47 -8.31
CA PRO A 98 19.39 -4.98 -7.41
C PRO A 98 19.61 -4.05 -6.21
N THR A 99 20.23 -4.59 -5.16
CA THR A 99 20.65 -3.79 -4.01
C THR A 99 21.56 -2.65 -4.48
N GLY A 100 21.33 -1.45 -3.96
CA GLY A 100 22.07 -0.27 -4.37
C GLY A 100 21.65 0.33 -5.73
N SER A 101 20.57 -0.15 -6.38
CA SER A 101 20.11 0.42 -7.66
C SER A 101 19.45 1.80 -7.58
N GLY A 102 19.16 2.29 -6.36
CA GLY A 102 18.54 3.60 -6.15
C GLY A 102 17.05 3.54 -5.76
N LYS A 103 16.50 2.37 -5.43
CA LYS A 103 15.09 2.20 -5.01
C LYS A 103 14.72 3.12 -3.84
N SER A 104 15.48 3.06 -2.76
CA SER A 104 15.23 3.90 -1.57
C SER A 104 15.42 5.40 -1.85
N ALA A 105 16.29 5.78 -2.80
CA ALA A 105 16.41 7.17 -3.22
C ALA A 105 15.13 7.65 -3.94
N LEU A 106 14.53 6.81 -4.81
CA LEU A 106 13.27 7.14 -5.45
C LEU A 106 12.13 7.29 -4.43
N ILE A 107 12.03 6.37 -3.46
CA ILE A 107 11.03 6.45 -2.39
C ILE A 107 11.23 7.73 -1.56
N ASN A 108 12.48 8.04 -1.20
CA ASN A 108 12.79 9.27 -0.47
C ASN A 108 12.44 10.53 -1.27
N ASP A 109 12.72 10.57 -2.57
CA ASP A 109 12.34 11.70 -3.43
C ASP A 109 10.80 11.93 -3.40
N ILE A 110 10.01 10.84 -3.43
CA ILE A 110 8.54 10.93 -3.34
C ILE A 110 8.12 11.40 -1.95
N GLU A 111 8.72 10.82 -0.90
CA GLU A 111 8.38 11.10 0.49
C GLU A 111 8.58 12.57 0.87
N ILE A 112 9.70 13.16 0.42
CA ILE A 112 10.04 14.56 0.73
C ILE A 112 9.56 15.55 -0.32
N PHE A 113 8.90 15.08 -1.38
CA PHE A 113 8.49 15.90 -2.53
C PHE A 113 9.66 16.67 -3.14
N ALA A 114 10.68 15.91 -3.58
CA ALA A 114 11.92 16.47 -4.12
C ALA A 114 11.68 17.53 -5.19
N ARG A 115 12.43 18.65 -5.11
CA ARG A 115 12.36 19.81 -6.01
C ARG A 115 13.70 20.07 -6.69
N LYS A 116 14.35 19.03 -7.21
CA LYS A 116 15.74 19.02 -7.71
C LYS A 116 16.80 19.29 -6.64
N ASP A 117 16.44 19.23 -5.40
CA ASP A 117 17.25 19.50 -4.21
C ASP A 117 17.86 18.23 -3.60
N THR A 118 17.62 17.08 -4.21
CA THR A 118 18.20 15.78 -3.85
C THR A 118 19.36 15.40 -4.77
N VAL A 119 20.11 14.38 -4.36
CA VAL A 119 21.22 13.83 -5.17
C VAL A 119 20.78 13.26 -6.51
N THR A 120 19.50 12.92 -6.64
CA THR A 120 18.91 12.38 -7.88
C THR A 120 18.48 13.49 -8.85
N GLY A 121 18.29 14.72 -8.37
CA GLY A 121 17.79 15.84 -9.15
C GLY A 121 16.37 15.64 -9.70
N ARG A 122 15.60 14.70 -9.18
CA ARG A 122 14.19 14.48 -9.56
C ARG A 122 13.32 15.61 -9.03
N THR A 123 12.17 15.79 -9.68
CA THR A 123 11.10 16.69 -9.22
C THR A 123 9.83 15.91 -9.06
N ILE A 124 9.14 16.14 -7.94
CA ILE A 124 7.84 15.52 -7.66
C ILE A 124 6.79 16.63 -7.72
N LEU A 125 5.78 16.45 -8.57
CA LEU A 125 4.65 17.36 -8.69
C LEU A 125 3.38 16.72 -8.11
N ILE A 126 2.50 17.53 -7.55
CA ILE A 126 1.15 17.16 -7.13
C ILE A 126 0.17 17.91 -8.03
N ASN A 127 -0.74 17.16 -8.68
CA ASN A 127 -1.70 17.72 -9.62
C ASN A 127 -1.06 18.60 -10.72
N GLY A 128 0.17 18.28 -11.11
CA GLY A 128 0.94 19.03 -12.12
C GLY A 128 1.68 20.25 -11.61
N GLU A 129 1.56 20.60 -10.33
CA GLU A 129 2.17 21.77 -9.71
C GLU A 129 3.20 21.38 -8.62
N ASP A 130 4.04 22.34 -8.24
CA ASP A 130 4.95 22.14 -7.11
C ASP A 130 4.18 21.92 -5.81
N PRO A 131 4.54 20.94 -4.99
CA PRO A 131 3.86 20.66 -3.73
C PRO A 131 3.85 21.89 -2.81
N PRO A 132 2.73 22.19 -2.14
CA PRO A 132 2.68 23.26 -1.13
C PRO A 132 3.70 23.01 0.00
N ASP A 133 4.31 24.07 0.51
CA ASP A 133 5.28 23.96 1.62
C ASP A 133 4.69 23.33 2.89
N GLU A 134 3.39 23.47 3.09
CA GLU A 134 2.68 22.85 4.23
C GLU A 134 2.71 21.32 4.18
N TYR A 135 2.74 20.70 3.00
CA TYR A 135 2.86 19.23 2.85
C TYR A 135 4.24 18.71 3.24
N ILE A 136 5.24 19.58 3.17
CA ILE A 136 6.62 19.23 3.52
C ILE A 136 6.87 19.47 5.02
N ARG A 137 6.30 20.55 5.57
CA ARG A 137 6.62 21.05 6.92
C ARG A 137 5.65 20.60 8.01
N ASP A 138 4.40 20.32 7.66
CA ASP A 138 3.37 19.89 8.62
C ASP A 138 3.08 18.39 8.48
N PRO A 139 3.57 17.56 9.42
CA PRO A 139 3.30 16.11 9.39
C PRO A 139 1.81 15.76 9.39
N ALA A 140 0.95 16.63 9.95
CA ALA A 140 -0.50 16.41 9.97
C ALA A 140 -1.13 16.58 8.59
N LYS A 141 -0.49 17.35 7.71
CA LYS A 141 -0.95 17.62 6.33
C LYS A 141 -0.18 16.84 5.27
N LYS A 142 0.82 16.06 5.66
CA LYS A 142 1.63 15.28 4.73
C LYS A 142 0.79 14.18 4.07
N PRO A 143 0.61 14.22 2.73
CA PRO A 143 -0.27 13.29 2.03
C PRO A 143 0.38 11.93 1.73
N VAL A 144 1.55 11.67 2.30
CA VAL A 144 2.34 10.45 2.11
C VAL A 144 2.60 9.79 3.44
N ALA A 145 2.29 8.51 3.55
CA ALA A 145 2.69 7.65 4.66
C ALA A 145 3.84 6.74 4.19
N LEU A 146 4.98 6.77 4.87
CA LEU A 146 6.11 5.88 4.61
C LEU A 146 6.24 4.84 5.73
N ILE A 147 6.22 3.57 5.36
CA ILE A 147 6.45 2.44 6.26
C ILE A 147 7.69 1.70 5.77
N THR A 148 8.74 1.73 6.59
CA THR A 148 10.04 1.12 6.24
C THR A 148 10.24 -0.23 6.90
N GLN A 149 11.20 -1.01 6.42
CA GLN A 149 11.61 -2.29 6.99
C GLN A 149 11.94 -2.17 8.48
N ASN A 150 12.56 -1.09 8.90
CA ASN A 150 13.04 -0.85 10.25
C ASN A 150 12.10 0.02 11.10
N THR A 151 10.83 0.15 10.69
CA THR A 151 9.85 0.90 11.47
C THR A 151 9.71 0.27 12.86
N LYS A 152 10.28 0.91 13.84
CA LYS A 152 10.15 0.57 15.27
C LYS A 152 9.48 1.74 15.97
N CYS A 153 8.40 1.47 16.67
CA CYS A 153 7.84 2.46 17.56
C CYS A 153 8.67 2.47 18.85
N LEU A 154 9.35 3.57 19.14
CA LEU A 154 10.14 3.75 20.36
C LEU A 154 9.30 4.36 21.49
N ALA A 155 8.03 4.66 21.26
CA ALA A 155 7.16 5.21 22.26
C ALA A 155 6.83 4.16 23.33
N ASP A 156 7.05 4.49 24.60
CA ASP A 156 6.64 3.64 25.73
C ASP A 156 5.16 3.86 26.06
N LEU A 157 4.32 3.69 25.04
CA LEU A 157 2.87 3.81 25.10
C LEU A 157 2.23 2.46 24.82
N ILE A 158 1.01 2.23 25.32
CA ILE A 158 0.17 1.13 24.85
C ILE A 158 -0.40 1.45 23.46
N VAL A 159 -0.81 0.42 22.72
CA VAL A 159 -1.33 0.56 21.35
C VAL A 159 -2.48 1.57 21.29
N ARG A 160 -3.44 1.48 22.21
CA ARG A 160 -4.57 2.41 22.30
C ARG A 160 -4.13 3.86 22.43
N ASP A 161 -3.23 4.16 23.35
CA ASP A 161 -2.77 5.53 23.62
C ASP A 161 -1.96 6.07 22.42
N PHE A 162 -1.18 5.21 21.75
CA PHE A 162 -0.44 5.56 20.56
C PHE A 162 -1.41 6.00 19.43
N LEU A 163 -2.44 5.21 19.15
CA LEU A 163 -3.44 5.55 18.13
C LEU A 163 -4.25 6.78 18.54
N GLN A 164 -4.59 6.92 19.82
CA GLN A 164 -5.27 8.11 20.35
C GLN A 164 -4.44 9.39 20.12
N MET A 165 -3.13 9.32 20.33
CA MET A 165 -2.21 10.43 20.06
C MET A 165 -2.21 10.80 18.57
N HIS A 166 -2.27 9.82 17.67
CA HIS A 166 -2.37 10.05 16.22
C HIS A 166 -3.69 10.74 15.86
N LEU A 167 -4.83 10.30 16.42
CA LEU A 167 -6.12 10.95 16.22
C LEU A 167 -6.09 12.42 16.67
N ILE A 168 -5.55 12.68 17.88
CA ILE A 168 -5.44 14.05 18.41
C ILE A 168 -4.57 14.93 17.49
N SER A 169 -3.41 14.41 17.05
CA SER A 169 -2.50 15.17 16.19
C SER A 169 -3.14 15.58 14.86
N ARG A 170 -4.09 14.80 14.39
CA ARG A 170 -4.82 15.04 13.14
C ARG A 170 -6.19 15.68 13.34
N LYS A 171 -6.53 16.04 14.59
CA LYS A 171 -7.81 16.65 14.96
C LYS A 171 -9.03 15.79 14.57
N ILE A 172 -8.86 14.48 14.56
CA ILE A 172 -9.92 13.51 14.26
C ILE A 172 -10.55 13.06 15.58
N SER A 173 -11.88 13.00 15.61
CA SER A 173 -12.65 12.53 16.77
C SER A 173 -13.40 11.25 16.43
N GLY A 174 -13.27 10.22 17.27
CA GLY A 174 -13.99 8.96 17.12
C GLY A 174 -13.28 7.81 17.84
N GLU A 175 -13.87 7.32 18.93
CA GLU A 175 -13.30 6.17 19.68
C GLU A 175 -13.36 4.88 18.85
N SER A 176 -14.39 4.69 18.02
CA SER A 176 -14.51 3.51 17.15
C SER A 176 -13.35 3.36 16.16
N ILE A 177 -12.73 4.48 15.75
CA ILE A 177 -11.62 4.46 14.77
C ILE A 177 -10.42 3.67 15.29
N ILE A 178 -10.16 3.72 16.60
CA ILE A 178 -9.08 2.95 17.22
C ILE A 178 -9.36 1.45 17.11
N GLU A 179 -10.58 1.05 17.42
CA GLU A 179 -11.00 -0.35 17.37
C GLU A 179 -11.00 -0.86 15.92
N ASP A 180 -11.49 -0.05 14.97
CA ASP A 180 -11.47 -0.34 13.54
C ASP A 180 -10.03 -0.49 13.03
N THR A 181 -9.13 0.40 13.46
CA THR A 181 -7.71 0.34 13.10
C THR A 181 -7.05 -0.94 13.61
N ILE A 182 -7.30 -1.32 14.86
CA ILE A 182 -6.74 -2.55 15.45
C ILE A 182 -7.34 -3.79 14.76
N SER A 183 -8.65 -3.77 14.47
CA SER A 183 -9.32 -4.84 13.74
C SER A 183 -8.69 -5.04 12.36
N LEU A 184 -8.52 -3.97 11.60
CA LEU A 184 -7.88 -3.99 10.28
C LEU A 184 -6.42 -4.47 10.38
N ALA A 185 -5.67 -3.99 11.37
CA ALA A 185 -4.29 -4.46 11.59
C ALA A 185 -4.24 -5.96 11.87
N ASN A 186 -5.21 -6.50 12.61
CA ASN A 186 -5.32 -7.93 12.91
C ASN A 186 -5.66 -8.79 11.68
N GLU A 187 -6.26 -8.20 10.64
CA GLU A 187 -6.45 -8.89 9.36
C GLU A 187 -5.14 -9.09 8.59
N PHE A 188 -4.17 -8.19 8.80
CA PHE A 188 -2.88 -8.20 8.10
C PHE A 188 -1.83 -9.11 8.74
N THR A 189 -2.05 -9.58 9.96
CA THR A 189 -1.09 -10.42 10.68
C THR A 189 -1.75 -11.67 11.24
N GLY A 190 -1.00 -12.77 11.35
CA GLY A 190 -1.42 -14.00 12.05
C GLY A 190 -1.36 -13.88 13.58
N GLU A 191 -0.73 -12.83 14.11
CA GLU A 191 -0.53 -12.60 15.55
C GLU A 191 -1.42 -11.44 16.02
N LYS A 192 -2.39 -11.75 16.90
CA LYS A 192 -3.38 -10.76 17.35
C LYS A 192 -2.72 -9.61 18.13
N ILE A 193 -3.03 -8.38 17.74
CA ILE A 193 -2.67 -7.15 18.44
C ILE A 193 -3.76 -6.85 19.49
N ILE A 194 -3.34 -6.63 20.74
CA ILE A 194 -4.22 -6.29 21.85
C ILE A 194 -4.04 -4.81 22.16
N PRO A 195 -5.13 -4.03 22.39
CA PRO A 195 -5.06 -2.59 22.63
C PRO A 195 -4.17 -2.16 23.79
N ASP A 196 -4.10 -2.97 24.85
CA ASP A 196 -3.45 -2.61 26.11
C ASP A 196 -1.99 -3.09 26.21
N VAL A 197 -1.41 -3.64 25.14
CA VAL A 197 0.02 -3.99 25.08
C VAL A 197 0.88 -2.80 24.69
N LYS A 198 2.13 -2.78 25.18
CA LYS A 198 3.08 -1.73 24.80
C LYS A 198 3.49 -1.85 23.35
N MET A 199 3.62 -0.70 22.65
CA MET A 199 4.13 -0.64 21.29
C MET A 199 5.52 -1.29 21.14
N THR A 200 6.36 -1.15 22.16
CA THR A 200 7.71 -1.73 22.19
C THR A 200 7.73 -3.26 22.30
N SER A 201 6.62 -3.89 22.71
CA SER A 201 6.49 -5.34 22.82
C SER A 201 5.91 -6.00 21.57
N LEU A 202 5.44 -5.23 20.61
CA LEU A 202 4.93 -5.76 19.36
C LEU A 202 6.04 -6.40 18.53
N SER A 203 5.72 -7.51 17.88
CA SER A 203 6.59 -8.09 16.86
C SER A 203 6.74 -7.16 15.66
N GLY A 204 7.78 -7.35 14.85
CA GLY A 204 7.96 -6.55 13.65
C GLY A 204 6.77 -6.62 12.68
N GLY A 205 6.10 -7.79 12.60
CA GLY A 205 4.89 -8.00 11.81
C GLY A 205 3.70 -7.22 12.37
N GLN A 206 3.45 -7.35 13.67
CA GLN A 206 2.39 -6.60 14.34
C GLN A 206 2.57 -5.09 14.21
N THR A 207 3.78 -4.58 14.44
CA THR A 207 4.08 -3.15 14.30
C THR A 207 3.78 -2.64 12.90
N ARG A 208 4.21 -3.35 11.84
CA ARG A 208 3.97 -2.93 10.45
C ARG A 208 2.49 -3.04 10.08
N SER A 209 1.82 -4.12 10.48
CA SER A 209 0.37 -4.26 10.28
C SER A 209 -0.40 -3.09 10.89
N LEU A 210 -0.02 -2.69 12.11
CA LEU A 210 -0.63 -1.54 12.80
C LEU A 210 -0.34 -0.23 12.06
N MET A 211 0.90 0.00 11.59
CA MET A 211 1.26 1.21 10.85
C MET A 211 0.54 1.28 9.49
N VAL A 212 0.35 0.15 8.80
CA VAL A 212 -0.43 0.12 7.55
C VAL A 212 -1.91 0.43 7.84
N ALA A 213 -2.48 -0.16 8.87
CA ALA A 213 -3.85 0.12 9.27
C ALA A 213 -4.05 1.59 9.65
N ASP A 214 -3.14 2.16 10.45
CA ASP A 214 -3.12 3.59 10.80
C ASP A 214 -3.03 4.49 9.54
N ALA A 215 -2.20 4.13 8.58
CA ALA A 215 -2.08 4.86 7.31
C ALA A 215 -3.40 4.86 6.50
N ILE A 216 -4.20 3.80 6.61
CA ILE A 216 -5.49 3.68 5.95
C ILE A 216 -6.58 4.45 6.69
N THR A 217 -6.68 4.28 8.00
CA THR A 217 -7.83 4.72 8.81
C THR A 217 -7.62 6.12 9.39
N ILE A 218 -6.55 6.32 10.17
CA ILE A 218 -6.29 7.57 10.92
C ILE A 218 -5.55 8.57 10.05
N SER A 219 -4.41 8.16 9.48
CA SER A 219 -3.61 9.03 8.63
C SER A 219 -4.36 9.43 7.37
N ASN A 220 -5.19 8.54 6.86
CA ASN A 220 -5.94 8.72 5.61
C ASN A 220 -5.06 9.25 4.46
N ALA A 221 -3.77 8.95 4.48
CA ALA A 221 -2.84 9.39 3.46
C ALA A 221 -3.24 8.81 2.09
N PRO A 222 -3.39 9.64 1.04
CA PRO A 222 -3.72 9.15 -0.30
C PRO A 222 -2.63 8.30 -0.93
N ILE A 223 -1.40 8.40 -0.41
CA ILE A 223 -0.23 7.69 -0.92
C ILE A 223 0.44 6.93 0.21
N VAL A 224 0.68 5.64 0.00
CA VAL A 224 1.36 4.78 0.95
C VAL A 224 2.61 4.18 0.30
N LEU A 225 3.75 4.45 0.90
CA LEU A 225 5.05 3.93 0.49
C LEU A 225 5.44 2.79 1.43
N LEU A 226 5.70 1.62 0.88
CA LEU A 226 6.08 0.42 1.63
C LEU A 226 7.47 -0.04 1.19
N ASP A 227 8.46 0.07 2.09
CA ASP A 227 9.84 -0.32 1.81
C ASP A 227 10.19 -1.66 2.46
N GLU A 228 10.34 -2.70 1.63
CA GLU A 228 10.71 -4.08 2.02
C GLU A 228 9.87 -4.68 3.18
N VAL A 229 8.55 -4.42 3.17
CA VAL A 229 7.66 -4.89 4.24
C VAL A 229 7.32 -6.38 4.14
N GLU A 230 7.64 -7.03 3.03
CA GLU A 230 7.36 -8.45 2.78
C GLU A 230 8.02 -9.42 3.76
N ASN A 231 9.09 -9.02 4.40
CA ASN A 231 9.85 -9.85 5.35
C ASN A 231 9.22 -9.93 6.75
N ALA A 232 8.08 -9.28 6.95
CA ALA A 232 7.53 -9.01 8.27
C ALA A 232 6.49 -10.01 8.78
N GLY A 233 6.15 -11.05 8.03
CA GLY A 233 5.09 -11.98 8.41
C GLY A 233 3.68 -11.38 8.31
N ILE A 234 3.48 -10.39 7.45
CA ILE A 234 2.18 -9.82 7.10
C ILE A 234 1.58 -10.51 5.88
N PHE A 235 0.26 -10.52 5.80
CA PHE A 235 -0.49 -11.04 4.65
C PHE A 235 -0.53 -9.99 3.54
N LYS A 236 0.44 -10.04 2.62
CA LYS A 236 0.68 -9.08 1.53
C LYS A 236 -0.56 -8.84 0.67
N GLU A 237 -1.24 -9.93 0.26
CA GLU A 237 -2.45 -9.86 -0.56
C GLU A 237 -3.54 -9.02 0.13
N LYS A 238 -3.78 -9.26 1.43
CA LYS A 238 -4.77 -8.52 2.20
C LYS A 238 -4.44 -7.03 2.34
N VAL A 239 -3.16 -6.71 2.53
CA VAL A 239 -2.70 -5.32 2.58
C VAL A 239 -2.94 -4.61 1.25
N ILE A 240 -2.59 -5.25 0.13
CA ILE A 240 -2.79 -4.69 -1.22
C ILE A 240 -4.29 -4.51 -1.48
N GLU A 241 -5.10 -5.50 -1.14
CA GLU A 241 -6.54 -5.45 -1.33
C GLU A 241 -7.19 -4.32 -0.51
N ALA A 242 -6.87 -4.21 0.79
CA ALA A 242 -7.39 -3.15 1.64
C ALA A 242 -7.00 -1.76 1.12
N LEU A 243 -5.74 -1.55 0.72
CA LEU A 243 -5.28 -0.27 0.17
C LEU A 243 -5.98 0.07 -1.15
N LYS A 244 -6.22 -0.92 -2.03
CA LYS A 244 -7.01 -0.74 -3.26
C LYS A 244 -8.47 -0.39 -2.97
N GLN A 245 -9.11 -1.07 -1.99
CA GLN A 245 -10.50 -0.77 -1.58
C GLN A 245 -10.64 0.67 -1.08
N HIS A 246 -9.65 1.15 -0.35
CA HIS A 246 -9.60 2.54 0.13
C HIS A 246 -9.05 3.53 -0.89
N GLN A 247 -8.88 3.11 -2.16
CA GLN A 247 -8.38 3.94 -3.27
C GLN A 247 -7.08 4.68 -2.95
N LYS A 248 -6.17 4.07 -2.19
CA LYS A 248 -4.85 4.61 -1.91
C LYS A 248 -3.90 4.29 -3.06
N ALA A 249 -3.05 5.25 -3.45
CA ALA A 249 -1.91 4.96 -4.30
C ALA A 249 -0.86 4.20 -3.49
N LEU A 250 -0.38 3.09 -4.01
CA LEU A 250 0.51 2.19 -3.30
C LEU A 250 1.81 1.99 -4.07
N ILE A 251 2.92 2.27 -3.41
CA ILE A 251 4.24 2.09 -4.00
C ILE A 251 5.05 1.16 -3.10
N PHE A 252 5.42 0.00 -3.64
CA PHE A 252 6.26 -0.98 -2.97
C PHE A 252 7.70 -0.92 -3.46
N VAL A 253 8.65 -0.83 -2.54
CA VAL A 253 10.00 -1.32 -2.83
C VAL A 253 10.04 -2.78 -2.41
N THR A 254 10.28 -3.68 -3.37
CA THR A 254 10.16 -5.11 -3.10
C THR A 254 11.16 -5.94 -3.89
N HIS A 255 11.55 -7.06 -3.31
CA HIS A 255 12.22 -8.17 -3.99
C HIS A 255 11.28 -9.38 -4.14
N ASP A 256 10.06 -9.29 -3.65
CA ASP A 256 9.07 -10.35 -3.67
C ASP A 256 8.39 -10.44 -5.04
N PRO A 257 8.46 -11.59 -5.72
CA PRO A 257 7.85 -11.77 -7.03
C PRO A 257 6.32 -11.65 -6.98
N LEU A 258 5.66 -12.09 -5.89
CA LEU A 258 4.21 -12.00 -5.72
C LEU A 258 3.76 -10.54 -5.74
N VAL A 259 4.35 -9.69 -4.86
CA VAL A 259 4.04 -8.27 -4.79
C VAL A 259 4.32 -7.58 -6.13
N SER A 260 5.43 -7.95 -6.77
CA SER A 260 5.83 -7.38 -8.06
C SER A 260 4.83 -7.70 -9.17
N LEU A 261 4.27 -8.92 -9.20
CA LEU A 261 3.30 -9.33 -10.22
C LEU A 261 1.86 -8.87 -9.91
N LEU A 262 1.52 -8.60 -8.65
CA LEU A 262 0.23 -8.03 -8.24
C LEU A 262 0.12 -6.53 -8.51
N SER A 263 1.24 -5.87 -8.83
CA SER A 263 1.28 -4.44 -9.10
C SER A 263 0.80 -4.11 -10.50
N ASP A 264 0.09 -2.98 -10.65
CA ASP A 264 -0.42 -2.51 -11.96
C ASP A 264 0.74 -2.06 -12.88
N ARG A 265 1.83 -1.57 -12.30
CA ARG A 265 3.05 -1.17 -12.99
C ARG A 265 4.29 -1.53 -12.17
N ARG A 266 5.39 -1.78 -12.89
CA ARG A 266 6.69 -2.13 -12.28
C ARG A 266 7.74 -1.15 -12.77
N ILE A 267 8.37 -0.43 -11.85
CA ILE A 267 9.51 0.45 -12.11
C ILE A 267 10.79 -0.34 -11.84
N VAL A 268 11.60 -0.53 -12.86
CA VAL A 268 12.89 -1.22 -12.74
C VAL A 268 14.00 -0.20 -12.56
N MET A 269 14.72 -0.28 -11.43
CA MET A 269 15.81 0.61 -11.09
C MET A 269 17.17 0.01 -11.41
N LYS A 270 18.06 0.79 -12.03
CA LYS A 270 19.44 0.42 -12.32
C LYS A 270 20.36 1.63 -12.25
N ASN A 271 21.50 1.49 -11.59
CA ASN A 271 22.54 2.55 -11.53
C ASN A 271 22.03 3.92 -11.05
N GLY A 272 21.08 3.93 -10.10
CA GLY A 272 20.50 5.16 -9.54
C GLY A 272 19.37 5.77 -10.37
N ALA A 273 18.99 5.16 -11.48
CA ALA A 273 17.98 5.64 -12.42
C ALA A 273 16.87 4.63 -12.67
N VAL A 274 15.76 5.11 -13.18
CA VAL A 274 14.71 4.28 -13.80
C VAL A 274 15.23 3.76 -15.13
N ASP A 275 15.37 2.43 -15.23
CA ASP A 275 15.81 1.73 -16.46
C ASP A 275 14.63 1.41 -17.38
N LYS A 276 13.53 0.90 -16.78
CA LYS A 276 12.32 0.49 -17.49
C LYS A 276 11.07 0.71 -16.64
N ILE A 277 9.96 0.92 -17.31
CA ILE A 277 8.62 0.90 -16.72
C ILE A 277 7.84 -0.21 -17.45
N LEU A 278 7.43 -1.24 -16.72
CA LEU A 278 6.72 -2.39 -17.25
C LEU A 278 5.27 -2.37 -16.74
N THR A 279 4.35 -2.68 -17.63
CA THR A 279 2.95 -2.97 -17.26
C THR A 279 2.76 -4.47 -17.43
N PRO A 280 2.40 -5.22 -16.35
CA PRO A 280 2.14 -6.64 -16.43
C PRO A 280 1.09 -6.93 -17.49
N GLY A 281 1.39 -7.88 -18.37
CA GLY A 281 0.50 -8.33 -19.43
C GLY A 281 -0.16 -9.67 -19.09
N THR A 282 -1.00 -10.16 -20.02
CA THR A 282 -1.63 -11.48 -19.92
C THR A 282 -0.62 -12.63 -19.80
N GLU A 283 0.58 -12.44 -20.36
CA GLU A 283 1.68 -13.42 -20.28
C GLU A 283 2.15 -13.69 -18.85
N GLU A 284 2.07 -12.70 -17.96
CA GLU A 284 2.46 -12.85 -16.55
C GLU A 284 1.33 -13.42 -15.67
N SER A 285 0.10 -13.53 -16.18
CA SER A 285 -1.05 -14.02 -15.40
C SER A 285 -0.91 -15.48 -14.97
N ASP A 286 -0.31 -16.31 -15.84
CA ASP A 286 -0.05 -17.73 -15.52
C ASP A 286 1.05 -17.85 -14.46
N ALA A 287 2.11 -17.05 -14.60
CA ALA A 287 3.19 -16.97 -13.62
C ALA A 287 2.67 -16.49 -12.26
N LEU A 288 1.78 -15.50 -12.24
CA LEU A 288 1.16 -15.00 -11.00
C LEU A 288 0.36 -16.11 -10.30
N ARG A 289 -0.47 -16.86 -11.03
CA ARG A 289 -1.22 -17.99 -10.44
C ARG A 289 -0.33 -19.03 -9.79
N GLU A 290 0.77 -19.38 -10.46
CA GLU A 290 1.71 -20.36 -9.91
C GLU A 290 2.47 -19.80 -8.68
N ILE A 291 2.84 -18.53 -8.69
CA ILE A 291 3.51 -17.87 -7.56
C ILE A 291 2.57 -17.78 -6.35
N ILE A 292 1.28 -17.44 -6.55
CA ILE A 292 0.26 -17.46 -5.48
C ILE A 292 0.17 -18.86 -4.85
N ARG A 293 0.14 -19.90 -5.70
CA ARG A 293 0.11 -21.29 -5.21
C ARG A 293 1.35 -21.64 -4.38
N MET A 294 2.53 -21.24 -4.85
CA MET A 294 3.80 -21.47 -4.15
C MET A 294 3.88 -20.70 -2.83
N ASP A 295 3.49 -19.43 -2.81
CA ASP A 295 3.50 -18.62 -1.58
C ASP A 295 2.52 -19.18 -0.55
N GLY A 296 1.33 -19.60 -0.97
CA GLY A 296 0.38 -20.30 -0.11
C GLY A 296 0.93 -21.60 0.48
N LEU A 297 1.69 -22.37 -0.31
CA LEU A 297 2.34 -23.58 0.18
C LEU A 297 3.40 -23.24 1.24
N LEU A 298 4.26 -22.26 0.95
CA LEU A 298 5.29 -21.81 1.89
C LEU A 298 4.69 -21.25 3.18
N CYS A 299 3.57 -20.53 3.09
CA CYS A 299 2.85 -20.02 4.26
C CYS A 299 2.37 -21.18 5.16
N ARG A 300 1.70 -22.19 4.59
CA ARG A 300 1.27 -23.37 5.34
C ARG A 300 2.44 -24.14 5.98
N MET A 301 3.56 -24.24 5.28
CA MET A 301 4.77 -24.88 5.85
C MET A 301 5.32 -24.08 7.03
N ARG A 302 5.35 -22.74 6.94
CA ARG A 302 5.77 -21.87 8.06
C ARG A 302 4.87 -22.06 9.28
N GLU A 303 3.55 -22.15 9.08
CA GLU A 303 2.60 -22.39 10.18
C GLU A 303 2.83 -23.78 10.84
N LYS A 304 3.04 -24.82 10.05
CA LYS A 304 3.39 -26.15 10.60
C LYS A 304 4.67 -26.11 11.42
N ILE A 305 5.72 -25.45 10.92
CA ILE A 305 6.98 -25.30 11.66
C ILE A 305 6.76 -24.54 12.97
N ARG A 306 5.95 -23.45 12.95
CA ARG A 306 5.60 -22.70 14.16
C ARG A 306 4.82 -23.53 15.17
N ALA A 307 3.95 -24.43 14.70
CA ALA A 307 3.22 -25.38 15.54
C ALA A 307 4.12 -26.52 16.07
N GLY A 308 5.39 -26.59 15.67
CA GLY A 308 6.32 -27.66 16.05
C GLY A 308 6.10 -28.98 15.31
N GLU A 309 5.40 -28.94 14.17
CA GLU A 309 5.14 -30.10 13.35
C GLU A 309 6.35 -30.46 12.46
N LEU A 310 6.56 -31.76 12.23
CA LEU A 310 7.57 -32.23 11.28
C LEU A 310 7.09 -32.08 9.84
N ILE A 311 7.90 -31.50 8.98
CA ILE A 311 7.64 -31.40 7.54
C ILE A 311 8.16 -32.65 6.85
N THR A 312 7.29 -33.61 6.60
CA THR A 312 7.66 -34.91 6.02
C THR A 312 7.52 -34.95 4.49
N SER A 313 6.70 -34.09 3.91
CA SER A 313 6.60 -33.93 2.45
C SER A 313 6.14 -32.54 2.04
N VAL A 314 6.53 -32.10 0.84
CA VAL A 314 6.15 -30.81 0.26
C VAL A 314 4.94 -30.96 -0.69
N VAL A 315 4.64 -32.19 -1.12
CA VAL A 315 3.73 -32.46 -2.26
C VAL A 315 2.28 -32.78 -1.86
N ALA A 316 2.00 -33.02 -0.59
CA ALA A 316 0.68 -33.48 -0.13
C ALA A 316 0.02 -32.42 0.77
N ILE A 317 -0.29 -31.25 0.19
CA ILE A 317 -1.12 -30.27 0.89
C ILE A 317 -2.07 -29.58 -0.11
#